data_6c018dec8f3b60b4e46d93df14155f6c
#
_entry.id   6c018dec8f3b60b4e46d93df14155f6c
#
_cell.length_a   1.000
_cell.length_b   1.000
_cell.length_c   1.000
_cell.angle_alpha   90.00
_cell.angle_beta   90.00
_cell.angle_gamma   90.00
#
_symmetry.space_group_name_H-M   'P 1'
#
loop_
_entity.id
_entity.type
_entity.pdbx_description
1 polymer ?
#
loop_
_entity_poly.entity_id
_entity_poly.type
_entity_poly.pdbx_seq_one_letter_code
_entity_poly.pdbx_strand_id
1 'polypeptide(L)'
;MDYKDEAGEWIGFDADMAKGFAQKLGVEVEFVEIDWDNKILELDGKTVDCIWNGMTLTEEVKAAMDCSNAYCNNAQVVIVPAEKAADYQTVESLEGLAFAVEAGSAGEAEVTALGLDCTPVKAQSDALMEVAAGTSDAAVIDSLMAAAMVGEGTGYANLTYTVGLNSEEYGVGFRKGSDLVAELNAYFVEAYAAGTMQECADTYGVAAALVEQK
;
A
#
# COMPACT_ATOMS: atom_id res chain seq x y z
N MET A 1 -0.99 -0.76 -5.37
CA MET A 1 -0.20 0.12 -6.24
C MET A 1 0.24 -0.62 -7.50
N ASP A 2 0.34 -1.94 -7.43
CA ASP A 2 0.49 -2.81 -8.59
C ASP A 2 -0.39 -4.06 -8.48
N TYR A 3 -0.68 -4.69 -9.61
CA TYR A 3 -1.52 -5.88 -9.72
C TYR A 3 -1.28 -6.55 -11.09
N LYS A 4 -1.78 -7.79 -11.25
CA LYS A 4 -1.73 -8.50 -12.53
C LYS A 4 -2.99 -8.23 -13.34
N ASP A 5 -2.80 -7.93 -14.61
CA ASP A 5 -3.90 -7.83 -15.57
C ASP A 5 -4.43 -9.22 -15.99
N GLU A 6 -5.41 -9.25 -16.91
CA GLU A 6 -5.99 -10.50 -17.42
C GLU A 6 -4.98 -11.39 -18.19
N ALA A 7 -3.88 -10.80 -18.67
CA ALA A 7 -2.80 -11.52 -19.35
C ALA A 7 -1.74 -12.05 -18.37
N GLY A 8 -1.84 -11.66 -17.08
CA GLY A 8 -0.89 -12.00 -16.04
C GLY A 8 0.31 -11.05 -15.95
N GLU A 9 0.28 -9.94 -16.68
CA GLU A 9 1.33 -8.93 -16.66
C GLU A 9 1.16 -7.99 -15.47
N TRP A 10 2.26 -7.66 -14.82
CA TRP A 10 2.27 -6.68 -13.75
C TRP A 10 2.06 -5.26 -14.29
N ILE A 11 1.02 -4.58 -13.81
CA ILE A 11 0.65 -3.22 -14.13
C ILE A 11 0.34 -2.44 -12.84
N GLY A 12 0.25 -1.13 -12.95
CA GLY A 12 0.02 -0.23 -11.83
C GLY A 12 1.10 0.83 -11.74
N PHE A 13 0.86 1.84 -10.91
CA PHE A 13 1.80 2.94 -10.75
C PHE A 13 3.19 2.44 -10.32
N ASP A 14 3.25 1.60 -9.28
CA ASP A 14 4.52 1.08 -8.76
C ASP A 14 5.21 0.16 -9.76
N ALA A 15 4.44 -0.71 -10.45
CA ALA A 15 4.99 -1.59 -11.47
C ALA A 15 5.60 -0.83 -12.64
N ASP A 16 4.94 0.21 -13.13
CA ASP A 16 5.44 0.99 -14.26
C ASP A 16 6.63 1.88 -13.87
N MET A 17 6.63 2.43 -12.65
CA MET A 17 7.80 3.13 -12.10
C MET A 17 8.99 2.19 -11.91
N ALA A 18 8.76 0.96 -11.44
CA ALA A 18 9.81 -0.06 -11.30
C ALA A 18 10.41 -0.47 -12.67
N LYS A 19 9.56 -0.67 -13.69
CA LYS A 19 10.01 -0.93 -15.06
C LYS A 19 10.85 0.21 -15.63
N GLY A 20 10.40 1.47 -15.42
CA GLY A 20 11.14 2.66 -15.84
C GLY A 20 12.49 2.79 -15.13
N PHE A 21 12.55 2.50 -13.85
CA PHE A 21 13.80 2.48 -13.08
C PHE A 21 14.76 1.39 -13.57
N ALA A 22 14.27 0.17 -13.78
CA ALA A 22 15.08 -0.92 -14.34
C ALA A 22 15.63 -0.58 -15.73
N GLN A 23 14.82 0.05 -16.59
CA GLN A 23 15.26 0.53 -17.90
C GLN A 23 16.39 1.56 -17.78
N LYS A 24 16.29 2.50 -16.84
CA LYS A 24 17.34 3.49 -16.56
C LYS A 24 18.65 2.83 -16.12
N LEU A 25 18.57 1.79 -15.31
CA LEU A 25 19.75 1.01 -14.86
C LEU A 25 20.29 0.07 -15.97
N GLY A 26 19.55 -0.17 -17.05
CA GLY A 26 19.92 -1.11 -18.09
C GLY A 26 19.82 -2.58 -17.66
N VAL A 27 18.89 -2.89 -16.76
CA VAL A 27 18.62 -4.23 -16.25
C VAL A 27 17.17 -4.63 -16.52
N GLU A 28 16.87 -5.92 -16.38
CA GLU A 28 15.50 -6.44 -16.40
C GLU A 28 14.91 -6.40 -14.99
N VAL A 29 13.60 -6.12 -14.87
CA VAL A 29 12.86 -6.21 -13.61
C VAL A 29 12.19 -7.57 -13.51
N GLU A 30 12.31 -8.20 -12.36
CA GLU A 30 11.54 -9.37 -11.97
C GLU A 30 10.63 -9.01 -10.81
N PHE A 31 9.33 -9.30 -10.94
CA PHE A 31 8.36 -9.08 -9.88
C PHE A 31 8.15 -10.38 -9.10
N VAL A 32 8.38 -10.33 -7.80
CA VAL A 32 8.24 -11.44 -6.88
C VAL A 32 7.14 -11.12 -5.88
N GLU A 33 6.08 -11.93 -5.87
CA GLU A 33 5.02 -11.84 -4.87
C GLU A 33 5.50 -12.45 -3.56
N ILE A 34 5.41 -11.68 -2.47
CA ILE A 34 5.85 -12.09 -1.13
C ILE A 34 4.69 -12.05 -0.14
N ASP A 35 4.79 -12.79 0.95
CA ASP A 35 3.94 -12.57 2.11
C ASP A 35 4.45 -11.31 2.82
N TRP A 36 3.57 -10.30 2.98
CA TRP A 36 3.96 -8.96 3.43
C TRP A 36 4.60 -8.93 4.82
N ASP A 37 4.19 -9.82 5.69
CA ASP A 37 4.77 -10.02 7.01
C ASP A 37 6.26 -10.43 6.95
N ASN A 38 6.68 -11.06 5.86
CA ASN A 38 8.06 -11.50 5.63
C ASN A 38 8.95 -10.50 4.86
N LYS A 39 8.45 -9.31 4.54
CA LYS A 39 9.15 -8.34 3.67
C LYS A 39 10.59 -8.02 4.09
N ILE A 40 10.85 -7.89 5.39
CA ILE A 40 12.20 -7.63 5.92
C ILE A 40 13.07 -8.88 5.74
N LEU A 41 12.54 -10.06 6.03
CA LEU A 41 13.25 -11.34 5.89
C LEU A 41 13.62 -11.63 4.44
N GLU A 42 12.69 -11.40 3.51
CA GLU A 42 12.92 -11.59 2.07
C GLU A 42 14.01 -10.64 1.56
N LEU A 43 13.99 -9.38 1.99
CA LEU A 43 15.01 -8.40 1.62
C LEU A 43 16.39 -8.75 2.18
N ASP A 44 16.48 -9.10 3.46
CA ASP A 44 17.74 -9.51 4.12
C ASP A 44 18.27 -10.84 3.58
N GLY A 45 17.37 -11.75 3.25
CA GLY A 45 17.67 -13.04 2.63
C GLY A 45 18.15 -12.94 1.18
N LYS A 46 18.08 -11.75 0.57
CA LYS A 46 18.45 -11.48 -0.82
C LYS A 46 17.61 -12.24 -1.85
N THR A 47 16.38 -12.59 -1.51
CA THR A 47 15.42 -13.15 -2.45
C THR A 47 14.86 -12.07 -3.36
N VAL A 48 14.85 -10.81 -2.87
CA VAL A 48 14.49 -9.61 -3.62
C VAL A 48 15.52 -8.50 -3.37
N ASP A 49 15.63 -7.53 -4.29
CA ASP A 49 16.56 -6.40 -4.17
C ASP A 49 15.92 -5.17 -3.54
N CYS A 50 14.61 -5.03 -3.64
CA CYS A 50 13.83 -3.98 -2.99
C CYS A 50 12.43 -4.49 -2.64
N ILE A 51 11.77 -3.77 -1.73
CA ILE A 51 10.35 -3.93 -1.38
C ILE A 51 9.61 -2.72 -1.94
N TRP A 52 8.70 -2.97 -2.88
CA TRP A 52 7.94 -1.95 -3.57
C TRP A 52 6.51 -2.44 -3.81
N ASN A 53 5.53 -1.79 -3.39
CA ASN A 53 4.09 -1.84 -3.61
C ASN A 53 3.36 -1.14 -2.47
N GLY A 54 3.31 0.20 -2.54
CA GLY A 54 2.65 0.99 -1.52
C GLY A 54 3.21 0.75 -0.11
N MET A 55 4.53 0.60 0.02
CA MET A 55 5.13 0.33 1.32
C MET A 55 5.13 1.58 2.18
N THR A 56 4.39 1.53 3.29
CA THR A 56 4.36 2.62 4.28
C THR A 56 5.71 2.79 4.95
N LEU A 57 6.18 4.04 5.00
CA LEU A 57 7.43 4.44 5.64
C LEU A 57 7.27 4.52 7.18
N THR A 58 6.99 3.37 7.80
CA THR A 58 6.89 3.27 9.27
C THR A 58 8.27 3.39 9.93
N GLU A 59 8.30 3.65 11.23
CA GLU A 59 9.56 3.67 12.00
C GLU A 59 10.27 2.31 11.99
N GLU A 60 9.49 1.21 12.00
CA GLU A 60 10.04 -0.15 11.87
C GLU A 60 10.71 -0.36 10.52
N VAL A 61 10.05 0.01 9.43
CA VAL A 61 10.59 -0.08 8.07
C VAL A 61 11.87 0.74 7.94
N LYS A 62 11.86 2.00 8.38
CA LYS A 62 13.03 2.88 8.37
C LYS A 62 14.19 2.37 9.23
N ALA A 63 13.89 1.69 10.33
CA ALA A 63 14.92 1.04 11.17
C ALA A 63 15.54 -0.18 10.47
N ALA A 64 14.75 -0.97 9.73
CA ALA A 64 15.19 -2.20 9.07
C ALA A 64 15.83 -1.96 7.69
N MET A 65 15.37 -0.97 6.94
CA MET A 65 15.73 -0.74 5.53
C MET A 65 16.31 0.66 5.32
N ASP A 66 17.06 0.85 4.24
CA ASP A 66 17.28 2.17 3.67
C ASP A 66 16.14 2.46 2.68
N CYS A 67 15.44 3.55 2.89
CA CYS A 67 14.23 3.88 2.15
C CYS A 67 14.45 5.00 1.14
N SER A 68 13.72 4.95 0.03
CA SER A 68 13.67 6.05 -0.93
C SER A 68 13.00 7.29 -0.34
N ASN A 69 13.03 8.40 -1.08
CA ASN A 69 12.11 9.50 -0.88
C ASN A 69 10.67 8.99 -0.90
N ALA A 70 9.79 9.64 -0.13
CA ALA A 70 8.37 9.42 -0.23
C ALA A 70 7.86 9.79 -1.64
N TYR A 71 7.00 8.96 -2.24
CA TYR A 71 6.48 9.23 -3.58
C TYR A 71 4.96 9.42 -3.62
N CYS A 72 4.20 8.85 -2.67
CA CYS A 72 2.76 9.06 -2.52
C CYS A 72 2.38 9.25 -1.05
N ASN A 73 1.37 10.09 -0.80
CA ASN A 73 0.66 10.15 0.46
C ASN A 73 -0.38 9.02 0.53
N ASN A 74 -0.62 8.50 1.72
CA ASN A 74 -1.64 7.50 2.01
C ASN A 74 -2.24 7.72 3.40
N ALA A 75 -3.22 6.92 3.75
CA ALA A 75 -3.77 6.78 5.09
C ALA A 75 -4.29 5.36 5.28
N GLN A 76 -4.31 4.87 6.50
CA GLN A 76 -5.04 3.66 6.85
C GLN A 76 -6.51 4.03 7.10
N VAL A 77 -7.44 3.36 6.43
CA VAL A 77 -8.88 3.65 6.52
C VAL A 77 -9.68 2.44 6.92
N VAL A 78 -10.71 2.68 7.72
CA VAL A 78 -11.63 1.64 8.17
C VAL A 78 -12.70 1.40 7.10
N ILE A 79 -12.85 0.14 6.71
CA ILE A 79 -13.86 -0.34 5.77
C ILE A 79 -14.96 -1.06 6.56
N VAL A 80 -16.20 -0.72 6.26
CA VAL A 80 -17.39 -1.34 6.86
C VAL A 80 -18.47 -1.57 5.78
N PRO A 81 -19.49 -2.41 6.04
CA PRO A 81 -20.68 -2.46 5.20
C PRO A 81 -21.34 -1.08 5.10
N ALA A 82 -21.66 -0.64 3.86
CA ALA A 82 -22.18 0.70 3.59
C ALA A 82 -23.46 1.01 4.40
N GLU A 83 -24.29 0.01 4.64
CA GLU A 83 -25.52 0.13 5.45
C GLU A 83 -25.26 0.44 6.93
N LYS A 84 -24.07 0.13 7.45
CA LYS A 84 -23.66 0.37 8.83
C LYS A 84 -22.76 1.60 8.99
N ALA A 85 -22.40 2.26 7.91
CA ALA A 85 -21.43 3.35 7.92
C ALA A 85 -21.77 4.47 8.89
N ALA A 86 -23.05 4.79 9.06
CA ALA A 86 -23.50 5.85 9.95
C ALA A 86 -23.16 5.61 11.44
N ASP A 87 -22.98 4.35 11.83
CA ASP A 87 -22.69 3.95 13.21
C ASP A 87 -21.19 4.05 13.54
N TYR A 88 -20.31 4.09 12.50
CA TYR A 88 -18.86 3.96 12.64
C TYR A 88 -18.11 5.15 12.05
N GLN A 89 -18.35 6.35 12.60
CA GLN A 89 -17.79 7.61 12.10
C GLN A 89 -16.64 8.17 12.97
N THR A 90 -16.35 7.57 14.12
CA THR A 90 -15.26 7.98 15.03
C THR A 90 -14.49 6.75 15.52
N VAL A 91 -13.25 6.96 15.97
CA VAL A 91 -12.42 5.86 16.49
C VAL A 91 -13.09 5.16 17.68
N GLU A 92 -13.77 5.92 18.55
CA GLU A 92 -14.47 5.37 19.72
C GLU A 92 -15.63 4.45 19.32
N SER A 93 -16.25 4.69 18.17
CA SER A 93 -17.35 3.85 17.68
C SER A 93 -16.88 2.49 17.13
N LEU A 94 -15.58 2.29 16.99
CA LEU A 94 -14.99 1.04 16.49
C LEU A 94 -14.82 -0.03 17.58
N GLU A 95 -15.02 0.34 18.84
CA GLU A 95 -14.86 -0.58 19.97
C GLU A 95 -15.80 -1.80 19.83
N GLY A 96 -15.23 -2.98 20.00
CA GLY A 96 -15.96 -4.25 19.95
C GLY A 96 -16.17 -4.81 18.54
N LEU A 97 -15.70 -4.14 17.48
CA LEU A 97 -15.68 -4.71 16.14
C LEU A 97 -14.53 -5.73 15.97
N ALA A 98 -14.82 -6.80 15.24
CA ALA A 98 -13.80 -7.75 14.78
C ALA A 98 -13.23 -7.27 13.44
N PHE A 99 -11.94 -6.95 13.41
CA PHE A 99 -11.26 -6.46 12.21
C PHE A 99 -10.55 -7.58 11.44
N ALA A 100 -10.53 -7.48 10.10
CA ALA A 100 -9.58 -8.17 9.24
C ALA A 100 -8.52 -7.18 8.77
N VAL A 101 -7.23 -7.59 8.81
CA VAL A 101 -6.08 -6.77 8.41
C VAL A 101 -5.04 -7.63 7.70
N GLU A 102 -4.28 -7.05 6.77
CA GLU A 102 -3.13 -7.77 6.20
C GLU A 102 -2.02 -7.91 7.24
N ALA A 103 -1.51 -9.13 7.42
CA ALA A 103 -0.44 -9.44 8.36
C ALA A 103 0.83 -8.62 8.07
N GLY A 104 1.42 -8.01 9.09
CA GLY A 104 2.63 -7.18 8.99
C GLY A 104 2.43 -5.83 8.28
N SER A 105 1.17 -5.40 8.05
CA SER A 105 0.84 -4.12 7.43
C SER A 105 0.81 -2.96 8.43
N ALA A 106 0.80 -1.73 7.90
CA ALA A 106 0.54 -0.54 8.69
C ALA A 106 -0.88 -0.57 9.30
N GLY A 107 -1.85 -1.14 8.59
CA GLY A 107 -3.22 -1.32 9.06
C GLY A 107 -3.30 -2.21 10.31
N GLU A 108 -2.57 -3.33 10.35
CA GLU A 108 -2.48 -4.18 11.54
C GLU A 108 -1.87 -3.41 12.72
N ALA A 109 -0.82 -2.63 12.47
CA ALA A 109 -0.17 -1.83 13.50
C ALA A 109 -1.12 -0.78 14.10
N GLU A 110 -1.92 -0.10 13.27
CA GLU A 110 -2.92 0.90 13.72
C GLU A 110 -4.03 0.25 14.57
N VAL A 111 -4.60 -0.87 14.12
CA VAL A 111 -5.64 -1.60 14.87
C VAL A 111 -5.12 -2.09 16.21
N THR A 112 -3.90 -2.63 16.22
CA THR A 112 -3.23 -3.09 17.45
C THR A 112 -2.94 -1.93 18.41
N ALA A 113 -2.48 -0.79 17.90
CA ALA A 113 -2.21 0.41 18.70
C ALA A 113 -3.47 0.97 19.38
N LEU A 114 -4.63 0.81 18.74
CA LEU A 114 -5.93 1.17 19.29
C LEU A 114 -6.47 0.12 20.30
N GLY A 115 -5.82 -1.02 20.46
CA GLY A 115 -6.25 -2.11 21.33
C GLY A 115 -7.50 -2.83 20.85
N LEU A 116 -7.76 -2.79 19.53
CA LEU A 116 -8.90 -3.47 18.91
C LEU A 116 -8.53 -4.90 18.47
N ASP A 117 -9.51 -5.79 18.48
CA ASP A 117 -9.32 -7.17 18.05
C ASP A 117 -9.20 -7.27 16.53
N CYS A 118 -8.15 -7.93 16.02
CA CYS A 118 -8.00 -8.18 14.60
C CYS A 118 -7.59 -9.61 14.27
N THR A 119 -7.99 -10.05 13.09
CA THR A 119 -7.58 -11.31 12.47
C THR A 119 -6.67 -10.98 11.30
N PRO A 120 -5.38 -11.34 11.36
CA PRO A 120 -4.47 -11.18 10.25
C PRO A 120 -4.85 -12.09 9.07
N VAL A 121 -4.86 -11.53 7.87
CA VAL A 121 -5.06 -12.23 6.60
C VAL A 121 -3.85 -12.03 5.69
N LYS A 122 -3.82 -12.72 4.55
CA LYS A 122 -2.65 -12.70 3.67
C LYS A 122 -2.50 -11.39 2.89
N ALA A 123 -3.61 -10.77 2.48
CA ALA A 123 -3.62 -9.56 1.67
C ALA A 123 -4.79 -8.64 2.06
N GLN A 124 -4.67 -7.34 1.77
CA GLN A 124 -5.76 -6.38 2.01
C GLN A 124 -7.04 -6.74 1.24
N SER A 125 -6.92 -7.35 0.05
CA SER A 125 -8.06 -7.88 -0.70
C SER A 125 -8.79 -9.00 0.04
N ASP A 126 -8.08 -9.83 0.79
CA ASP A 126 -8.68 -10.87 1.63
C ASP A 126 -9.45 -10.23 2.80
N ALA A 127 -8.91 -9.15 3.39
CA ALA A 127 -9.62 -8.41 4.42
C ALA A 127 -10.95 -7.82 3.90
N LEU A 128 -10.99 -7.30 2.66
CA LEU A 128 -12.23 -6.87 2.02
C LEU A 128 -13.22 -8.02 1.81
N MET A 129 -12.73 -9.20 1.44
CA MET A 129 -13.57 -10.40 1.29
C MET A 129 -14.19 -10.84 2.62
N GLU A 130 -13.44 -10.79 3.73
CA GLU A 130 -13.95 -11.10 5.06
C GLU A 130 -15.12 -10.19 5.46
N VAL A 131 -14.99 -8.87 5.22
CA VAL A 131 -16.07 -7.93 5.51
C VAL A 131 -17.27 -8.14 4.58
N ALA A 132 -17.02 -8.35 3.29
CA ALA A 132 -18.10 -8.59 2.32
C ALA A 132 -18.86 -9.90 2.59
N ALA A 133 -18.18 -10.92 3.13
CA ALA A 133 -18.77 -12.19 3.54
C ALA A 133 -19.46 -12.13 4.92
N GLY A 134 -19.21 -11.07 5.71
CA GLY A 134 -19.73 -10.92 7.08
C GLY A 134 -19.03 -11.79 8.12
N THR A 135 -17.81 -12.27 7.82
CA THR A 135 -16.95 -13.02 8.76
C THR A 135 -16.12 -12.10 9.66
N SER A 136 -15.89 -10.86 9.19
CA SER A 136 -15.37 -9.76 9.99
C SER A 136 -16.34 -8.57 9.92
N ASP A 137 -16.38 -7.74 10.97
CA ASP A 137 -17.25 -6.56 11.03
C ASP A 137 -16.67 -5.40 10.21
N ALA A 138 -15.34 -5.28 10.20
CA ALA A 138 -14.60 -4.21 9.55
C ALA A 138 -13.25 -4.71 9.02
N ALA A 139 -12.62 -3.90 8.18
CA ALA A 139 -11.22 -4.07 7.78
C ALA A 139 -10.46 -2.74 7.89
N VAL A 140 -9.14 -2.80 7.99
CA VAL A 140 -8.27 -1.63 7.78
C VAL A 140 -7.38 -1.91 6.58
N ILE A 141 -7.41 -1.00 5.63
CA ILE A 141 -6.62 -1.05 4.38
C ILE A 141 -6.11 0.34 4.01
N ASP A 142 -5.24 0.38 3.02
CA ASP A 142 -4.73 1.60 2.42
C ASP A 142 -5.84 2.41 1.73
N SER A 143 -5.86 3.71 1.93
CA SER A 143 -6.85 4.62 1.33
C SER A 143 -6.81 4.62 -0.19
N LEU A 144 -5.62 4.48 -0.79
CA LEU A 144 -5.48 4.38 -2.25
C LEU A 144 -6.05 3.06 -2.78
N MET A 145 -5.91 1.96 -2.05
CA MET A 145 -6.57 0.71 -2.40
C MET A 145 -8.08 0.79 -2.19
N ALA A 146 -8.54 1.40 -1.09
CA ALA A 146 -9.96 1.63 -0.85
C ALA A 146 -10.61 2.42 -1.99
N ALA A 147 -9.97 3.49 -2.45
CA ALA A 147 -10.45 4.30 -3.57
C ALA A 147 -10.60 3.51 -4.89
N ALA A 148 -9.76 2.49 -5.09
CA ALA A 148 -9.80 1.65 -6.29
C ALA A 148 -10.82 0.50 -6.21
N MET A 149 -11.10 -0.03 -5.03
CA MET A 149 -11.80 -1.31 -4.87
C MET A 149 -13.15 -1.19 -4.16
N VAL A 150 -13.41 -0.11 -3.41
CA VAL A 150 -14.56 0.03 -2.49
C VAL A 150 -15.50 1.13 -2.97
N GLY A 151 -16.80 0.87 -2.91
CA GLY A 151 -17.85 1.84 -3.27
C GLY A 151 -18.53 1.54 -4.60
N GLU A 152 -19.50 2.38 -4.96
CA GLU A 152 -20.31 2.20 -6.15
C GLU A 152 -19.47 2.10 -7.44
N GLY A 153 -19.75 1.12 -8.26
CA GLY A 153 -19.05 0.87 -9.52
C GLY A 153 -17.76 0.04 -9.38
N THR A 154 -17.41 -0.40 -8.17
CA THR A 154 -16.24 -1.24 -7.90
C THR A 154 -16.65 -2.68 -7.55
N GLY A 155 -15.65 -3.53 -7.31
CA GLY A 155 -15.85 -4.92 -6.89
C GLY A 155 -16.55 -5.07 -5.52
N TYR A 156 -16.46 -4.05 -4.67
CA TYR A 156 -17.05 -4.02 -3.33
C TYR A 156 -18.04 -2.85 -3.17
N ALA A 157 -19.05 -2.80 -4.03
CA ALA A 157 -20.06 -1.73 -4.06
C ALA A 157 -20.91 -1.63 -2.78
N ASN A 158 -20.97 -2.69 -1.99
CA ASN A 158 -21.71 -2.74 -0.71
C ASN A 158 -20.85 -2.38 0.51
N LEU A 159 -19.58 -2.07 0.30
CA LEU A 159 -18.66 -1.58 1.34
C LEU A 159 -18.40 -0.09 1.16
N THR A 160 -17.95 0.55 2.23
CA THR A 160 -17.50 1.93 2.22
C THR A 160 -16.42 2.15 3.28
N TYR A 161 -15.62 3.20 3.13
CA TYR A 161 -14.70 3.64 4.18
C TYR A 161 -15.33 4.72 5.05
N THR A 162 -14.93 4.79 6.32
CA THR A 162 -15.49 5.73 7.30
C THR A 162 -14.40 6.53 8.02
N VAL A 163 -13.60 5.90 8.84
CA VAL A 163 -12.60 6.54 9.70
C VAL A 163 -11.22 6.43 9.06
N GLY A 164 -10.51 7.57 8.94
CA GLY A 164 -9.06 7.59 8.69
C GLY A 164 -8.32 7.49 10.02
N LEU A 165 -7.42 6.53 10.15
CA LEU A 165 -6.70 6.27 11.39
C LEU A 165 -5.41 7.09 11.49
N ASN A 166 -4.76 7.37 10.35
CA ASN A 166 -3.50 8.08 10.30
C ASN A 166 -3.35 8.91 9.00
N SER A 167 -2.16 9.48 8.83
CA SER A 167 -1.64 10.02 7.57
C SER A 167 -0.23 9.53 7.43
N GLU A 168 0.10 8.93 6.31
CA GLU A 168 1.37 8.25 6.06
C GLU A 168 1.87 8.48 4.64
N GLU A 169 3.09 8.02 4.35
CA GLU A 169 3.72 8.15 3.05
C GLU A 169 4.25 6.78 2.59
N TYR A 170 4.22 6.56 1.27
CA TYR A 170 4.83 5.40 0.64
C TYR A 170 6.25 5.67 0.18
N GLY A 171 7.10 4.67 0.33
CA GLY A 171 8.45 4.63 -0.20
C GLY A 171 8.85 3.23 -0.64
N VAL A 172 10.07 3.11 -1.14
CA VAL A 172 10.67 1.83 -1.56
C VAL A 172 11.78 1.47 -0.59
N GLY A 173 11.75 0.23 -0.09
CA GLY A 173 12.76 -0.28 0.86
C GLY A 173 13.87 -1.05 0.17
N PHE A 174 15.09 -0.76 0.54
CA PHE A 174 16.31 -1.45 0.11
C PHE A 174 17.09 -1.98 1.30
N ARG A 175 17.96 -2.95 1.07
CA ARG A 175 18.91 -3.39 2.11
C ARG A 175 19.76 -2.23 2.61
N LYS A 176 20.10 -2.23 3.89
CA LYS A 176 20.97 -1.21 4.48
C LYS A 176 22.30 -1.11 3.72
N GLY A 177 22.68 0.11 3.34
CA GLY A 177 23.88 0.41 2.58
C GLY A 177 23.76 0.16 1.07
N SER A 178 22.55 -0.01 0.54
CA SER A 178 22.34 -0.15 -0.91
C SER A 178 22.55 1.20 -1.62
N ASP A 179 23.29 1.18 -2.71
CA ASP A 179 23.46 2.32 -3.62
C ASP A 179 22.22 2.61 -4.47
N LEU A 180 21.32 1.62 -4.60
CA LEU A 180 20.08 1.76 -5.37
C LEU A 180 19.12 2.83 -4.81
N VAL A 181 19.20 3.16 -3.52
CA VAL A 181 18.39 4.23 -2.93
C VAL A 181 18.68 5.58 -3.60
N ALA A 182 19.95 5.91 -3.76
CA ALA A 182 20.35 7.17 -4.38
C ALA A 182 19.96 7.21 -5.86
N GLU A 183 20.14 6.09 -6.57
CA GLU A 183 19.76 5.95 -7.98
C GLU A 183 18.23 6.06 -8.18
N LEU A 184 17.43 5.45 -7.31
CA LEU A 184 15.97 5.55 -7.37
C LEU A 184 15.50 6.97 -7.05
N ASN A 185 16.06 7.62 -6.03
CA ASN A 185 15.71 8.99 -5.72
C ASN A 185 16.03 9.94 -6.88
N ALA A 186 17.18 9.76 -7.54
CA ALA A 186 17.52 10.53 -8.73
C ALA A 186 16.54 10.24 -9.89
N TYR A 187 16.13 8.98 -10.07
CA TYR A 187 15.12 8.62 -11.05
C TYR A 187 13.76 9.28 -10.76
N PHE A 188 13.31 9.29 -9.50
CA PHE A 188 12.06 9.94 -9.11
C PHE A 188 12.08 11.45 -9.43
N VAL A 189 13.19 12.14 -9.10
CA VAL A 189 13.36 13.56 -9.43
C VAL A 189 13.29 13.80 -10.94
N GLU A 190 14.00 13.00 -11.75
CA GLU A 190 13.99 13.10 -13.21
C GLU A 190 12.60 12.82 -13.79
N ALA A 191 11.94 11.73 -13.37
CA ALA A 191 10.62 11.35 -13.84
C ALA A 191 9.55 12.38 -13.46
N TYR A 192 9.65 12.96 -12.26
CA TYR A 192 8.76 14.04 -11.82
C TYR A 192 8.96 15.30 -12.65
N ALA A 193 10.21 15.73 -12.82
CA ALA A 193 10.55 16.93 -13.62
C ALA A 193 10.18 16.78 -15.10
N ALA A 194 10.28 15.57 -15.66
CA ALA A 194 9.87 15.24 -17.02
C ALA A 194 8.35 15.13 -17.21
N GLY A 195 7.58 15.04 -16.12
CA GLY A 195 6.13 14.83 -16.15
C GLY A 195 5.71 13.36 -16.31
N THR A 196 6.64 12.43 -16.53
CA THR A 196 6.31 11.00 -16.74
C THR A 196 5.76 10.33 -15.49
N MET A 197 6.23 10.75 -14.31
CA MET A 197 5.68 10.28 -13.04
C MET A 197 4.23 10.76 -12.84
N GLN A 198 3.93 12.00 -13.23
CA GLN A 198 2.57 12.54 -13.20
C GLN A 198 1.64 11.82 -14.20
N GLU A 199 2.09 11.60 -15.43
CA GLU A 199 1.33 10.86 -16.45
C GLU A 199 1.01 9.44 -16.00
N CYS A 200 1.96 8.77 -15.35
CA CYS A 200 1.75 7.45 -14.76
C CYS A 200 0.71 7.52 -13.62
N ALA A 201 0.83 8.50 -12.72
CA ALA A 201 -0.11 8.70 -11.62
C ALA A 201 -1.54 9.02 -12.10
N ASP A 202 -1.68 9.81 -13.17
CA ASP A 202 -2.97 10.10 -13.80
C ASP A 202 -3.60 8.83 -14.40
N THR A 203 -2.78 7.98 -15.04
CA THR A 203 -3.22 6.71 -15.64
C THR A 203 -3.85 5.77 -14.61
N TYR A 204 -3.27 5.72 -13.41
CA TYR A 204 -3.73 4.82 -12.33
C TYR A 204 -4.57 5.52 -11.25
N GLY A 205 -4.93 6.80 -11.46
CA GLY A 205 -5.84 7.53 -10.57
C GLY A 205 -5.25 7.90 -9.21
N VAL A 206 -3.91 7.91 -9.08
CA VAL A 206 -3.20 8.25 -7.82
C VAL A 206 -2.56 9.63 -7.83
N ALA A 207 -2.80 10.43 -8.84
CA ALA A 207 -2.19 11.75 -9.04
C ALA A 207 -2.38 12.71 -7.86
N ALA A 208 -3.55 12.66 -7.19
CA ALA A 208 -3.84 13.52 -6.03
C ALA A 208 -2.99 13.16 -4.80
N ALA A 209 -2.43 11.95 -4.76
CA ALA A 209 -1.59 11.47 -3.67
C ALA A 209 -0.10 11.67 -3.94
N LEU A 210 0.29 12.05 -5.17
CA LEU A 210 1.69 12.16 -5.57
C LEU A 210 2.43 13.21 -4.74
N VAL A 211 3.63 12.86 -4.28
CA VAL A 211 4.53 13.76 -3.53
C VAL A 211 5.52 14.40 -4.51
N GLU A 212 5.71 15.71 -4.38
CA GLU A 212 6.69 16.46 -5.18
C GLU A 212 8.11 15.91 -4.94
N GLN A 213 8.85 15.63 -6.01
CA GLN A 213 10.24 15.17 -5.95
C GLN A 213 11.21 16.35 -6.20
N LYS A 214 12.23 16.49 -5.34
CA LYS A 214 13.21 17.62 -5.33
C LYS A 214 14.64 17.12 -5.33
#